data_16fb5720b337371787e4956473ade434
#
_entry.id   16fb5720b337371787e4956473ade434
#
_cell.length_a   1.000
_cell.length_b   1.000
_cell.length_c   1.000
_cell.angle_alpha   90.00
_cell.angle_beta   90.00
_cell.angle_gamma   90.00
#
_symmetry.space_group_name_H-M   'P 1'
#
loop_
_entity.id
_entity.type
_entity.pdbx_description
1 polymer ?
#
loop_
_entity_poly.entity_id
_entity_poly.type
_entity_poly.pdbx_seq_one_letter_code
_entity_poly.pdbx_strand_id
1 'polypeptide(L)'
;MKRILFLLALFSVTNFSLFAQLTLGNGEHVLEFSGGVSTYYNQRVWKETTDNKNKDRFRLRDAQLQLEGRFKNTLEYELQVDFVDLASFATGEIDPENPGLMDAYVIYKGLGFVDVQMGYGKLYYSRSSLVPFTYSPYWQRTQLVRGNLFSRRDVGLTLMKDFWRQRINAYAGVYTGLGELSLRGDNDATGQPEYVGRVDFAYPTRYRYRDIDDKVSPIPMFQIGANGRYMNKPLPEGRSFPAYSTGEFGLKIINGERYAYGMDAAFQFMGFSAQFEIHQLLIRPQWEDDALFQGFTLDQTDGIVRAGGYMTQLNYFHKAWKTIYSVRFEELDLNDLVPGNSQRLSIALAYQFKGFDSMVKFQYFSILSEEVIDPLRWTEQFRIGWQYNFK
;
A
#
# COMPACT_ATOMS: atom_id res chain seq x y z
N MET A 1 46.33 5.33 -4.01
CA MET A 1 46.36 3.92 -4.45
C MET A 1 45.81 2.92 -3.43
N LYS A 2 46.17 2.92 -2.15
CA LYS A 2 45.68 1.92 -1.16
C LYS A 2 44.15 1.93 -0.93
N ARG A 3 43.45 3.05 -1.07
CA ARG A 3 41.98 3.16 -0.91
C ARG A 3 41.20 2.63 -2.10
N ILE A 4 41.75 2.65 -3.31
CA ILE A 4 41.15 2.12 -4.53
C ILE A 4 41.27 0.59 -4.55
N LEU A 5 42.36 0.03 -4.02
CA LEU A 5 42.55 -1.41 -3.86
C LEU A 5 41.55 -2.01 -2.82
N PHE A 6 41.22 -1.26 -1.78
CA PHE A 6 40.22 -1.70 -0.78
C PHE A 6 38.79 -1.75 -1.36
N LEU A 7 38.41 -0.78 -2.21
CA LEU A 7 37.15 -0.79 -2.93
C LEU A 7 37.07 -1.92 -3.98
N LEU A 8 38.18 -2.20 -4.69
CA LEU A 8 38.25 -3.31 -5.62
C LEU A 8 38.25 -4.69 -4.90
N ALA A 9 38.81 -4.79 -3.71
CA ALA A 9 38.75 -6.01 -2.90
C ALA A 9 37.35 -6.24 -2.32
N LEU A 10 36.57 -5.18 -2.03
CA LEU A 10 35.17 -5.32 -1.64
C LEU A 10 34.29 -5.79 -2.82
N PHE A 11 34.64 -5.46 -4.07
CA PHE A 11 33.94 -5.92 -5.26
C PHE A 11 34.29 -7.35 -5.68
N SER A 12 35.44 -7.89 -5.25
CA SER A 12 35.88 -9.25 -5.59
C SER A 12 35.36 -10.33 -4.64
N VAL A 13 34.68 -9.98 -3.56
CA VAL A 13 34.06 -10.94 -2.62
C VAL A 13 32.64 -11.37 -3.05
N THR A 14 32.14 -10.92 -4.20
CA THR A 14 30.74 -11.12 -4.61
C THR A 14 30.49 -12.31 -5.53
N ASN A 15 31.31 -13.35 -5.49
CA ASN A 15 30.96 -14.66 -6.09
C ASN A 15 30.53 -15.69 -5.05
N PHE A 16 30.06 -15.28 -3.88
CA PHE A 16 29.21 -16.14 -3.08
C PHE A 16 27.85 -16.17 -3.75
N SER A 17 27.53 -17.29 -4.42
CA SER A 17 26.15 -17.65 -4.69
C SER A 17 25.49 -17.79 -3.31
N LEU A 18 24.96 -16.69 -2.79
CA LEU A 18 24.06 -16.71 -1.64
C LEU A 18 22.85 -17.54 -2.11
N PHE A 19 22.76 -18.76 -1.63
CA PHE A 19 21.55 -19.53 -1.75
C PHE A 19 20.49 -18.76 -0.97
N ALA A 20 19.68 -17.96 -1.68
CA ALA A 20 18.54 -17.26 -1.11
C ALA A 20 17.47 -18.24 -0.62
N GLN A 21 17.62 -19.53 -0.93
CA GLN A 21 16.73 -20.60 -0.55
C GLN A 21 17.47 -21.63 0.28
N LEU A 22 17.00 -21.92 1.49
CA LEU A 22 17.46 -22.97 2.38
C LEU A 22 16.39 -24.07 2.47
N THR A 23 16.78 -25.30 2.19
CA THR A 23 15.89 -26.47 2.30
C THR A 23 16.32 -27.32 3.50
N LEU A 24 15.40 -27.58 4.42
CA LEU A 24 15.62 -28.37 5.63
C LEU A 24 14.69 -29.60 5.66
N GLY A 25 15.03 -30.60 6.46
CA GLY A 25 14.15 -31.74 6.73
C GLY A 25 13.78 -32.53 5.48
N ASN A 26 14.76 -33.01 4.68
CA ASN A 26 14.55 -33.79 3.45
C ASN A 26 13.66 -33.08 2.40
N GLY A 27 13.67 -31.75 2.35
CA GLY A 27 12.87 -30.97 1.42
C GLY A 27 11.47 -30.58 1.93
N GLU A 28 11.13 -30.97 3.14
CA GLU A 28 9.81 -30.65 3.70
C GLU A 28 9.66 -29.17 4.11
N HIS A 29 10.77 -28.52 4.47
CA HIS A 29 10.78 -27.12 4.88
C HIS A 29 11.67 -26.32 3.95
N VAL A 30 11.09 -25.32 3.30
CA VAL A 30 11.78 -24.41 2.38
C VAL A 30 11.71 -23.01 2.98
N LEU A 31 12.86 -22.36 3.09
CA LEU A 31 13.03 -20.98 3.54
C LEU A 31 13.60 -20.17 2.38
N GLU A 32 12.98 -19.03 2.08
CA GLU A 32 13.44 -18.09 1.07
C GLU A 32 13.73 -16.74 1.73
N PHE A 33 14.94 -16.23 1.50
CA PHE A 33 15.37 -14.91 1.95
C PHE A 33 15.37 -13.95 0.77
N SER A 34 14.75 -12.82 0.95
CA SER A 34 14.76 -11.74 -0.03
C SER A 34 14.85 -10.39 0.67
N GLY A 35 15.12 -9.36 -0.09
CA GLY A 35 15.16 -8.02 0.45
C GLY A 35 15.39 -6.98 -0.62
N GLY A 36 15.45 -5.72 -0.21
CA GLY A 36 15.66 -4.65 -1.16
C GLY A 36 16.02 -3.34 -0.50
N VAL A 37 16.65 -2.49 -1.30
CA VAL A 37 16.97 -1.12 -0.95
C VAL A 37 16.48 -0.21 -2.05
N SER A 38 15.79 0.85 -1.69
CA SER A 38 15.41 1.89 -2.64
C SER A 38 15.73 3.28 -2.12
N THR A 39 16.27 4.12 -3.01
CA THR A 39 16.66 5.48 -2.70
C THR A 39 16.31 6.41 -3.85
N TYR A 40 15.93 7.63 -3.53
CA TYR A 40 15.62 8.65 -4.53
C TYR A 40 16.05 10.03 -4.09
N TYR A 41 16.32 10.90 -5.06
CA TYR A 41 16.38 12.33 -4.89
C TYR A 41 14.98 12.91 -5.10
N ASN A 42 14.58 13.82 -4.22
CA ASN A 42 13.27 14.47 -4.22
C ASN A 42 13.44 15.97 -4.38
N GLN A 43 12.74 16.55 -5.34
CA GLN A 43 12.65 17.98 -5.56
C GLN A 43 11.17 18.42 -5.56
N ARG A 44 10.86 19.55 -4.91
CA ARG A 44 9.52 20.12 -4.81
C ARG A 44 9.47 21.53 -5.35
N VAL A 45 8.38 21.84 -6.04
CA VAL A 45 8.04 23.23 -6.38
C VAL A 45 7.13 23.77 -5.28
N TRP A 46 7.59 24.77 -4.56
CA TRP A 46 6.91 25.35 -3.41
C TRP A 46 6.02 26.50 -3.81
N LYS A 47 4.90 26.68 -3.12
CA LYS A 47 4.06 27.89 -3.24
C LYS A 47 4.85 29.09 -2.74
N GLU A 48 4.63 30.27 -3.34
CA GLU A 48 5.38 31.50 -3.03
C GLU A 48 5.29 31.95 -1.57
N THR A 49 4.19 31.63 -0.90
CA THR A 49 3.92 31.96 0.50
C THR A 49 4.66 31.08 1.50
N THR A 50 5.51 30.17 1.05
CA THR A 50 6.17 29.21 1.93
C THR A 50 7.54 29.72 2.38
N ASP A 51 7.72 29.93 3.68
CA ASP A 51 8.96 30.47 4.26
C ASP A 51 10.14 29.49 4.26
N ASN A 52 9.90 28.19 4.21
CA ASN A 52 10.93 27.17 4.31
C ASN A 52 10.98 26.26 3.08
N LYS A 53 11.76 26.70 2.07
CA LYS A 53 11.78 26.09 0.72
C LYS A 53 12.75 24.91 0.57
N ASN A 54 13.74 24.75 1.46
CA ASN A 54 14.86 23.82 1.27
C ASN A 54 14.56 22.42 1.85
N LYS A 55 13.68 21.67 1.19
CA LYS A 55 13.45 20.26 1.52
C LYS A 55 13.80 19.29 0.39
N ASP A 56 14.56 19.77 -0.61
CA ASP A 56 15.10 18.93 -1.68
C ASP A 56 16.23 18.09 -1.11
N ARG A 57 16.11 16.76 -1.23
CA ARG A 57 17.07 15.85 -0.58
C ARG A 57 17.04 14.44 -1.14
N PHE A 58 18.14 13.73 -0.94
CA PHE A 58 18.13 12.27 -1.05
C PHE A 58 17.34 11.67 0.11
N ARG A 59 16.60 10.59 -0.20
CA ARG A 59 15.88 9.79 0.78
C ARG A 59 16.17 8.31 0.55
N LEU A 60 16.48 7.62 1.62
CA LEU A 60 16.33 6.18 1.68
C LEU A 60 14.83 5.93 1.86
N ARG A 61 14.23 5.23 0.91
CA ARG A 61 12.79 4.96 0.95
C ARG A 61 12.49 3.65 1.67
N ASP A 62 13.19 2.59 1.28
CA ASP A 62 13.01 1.26 1.83
C ASP A 62 14.38 0.61 2.07
N ALA A 63 14.50 -0.15 3.14
CA ALA A 63 15.59 -1.08 3.41
C ALA A 63 14.97 -2.34 4.04
N GLN A 64 14.49 -3.26 3.18
CA GLN A 64 13.63 -4.36 3.59
C GLN A 64 14.36 -5.69 3.61
N LEU A 65 14.01 -6.52 4.59
CA LEU A 65 14.28 -7.96 4.58
C LEU A 65 12.95 -8.71 4.71
N GLN A 66 12.87 -9.81 3.97
CA GLN A 66 11.72 -10.69 3.95
C GLN A 66 12.19 -12.14 4.09
N LEU A 67 11.53 -12.87 4.95
CA LEU A 67 11.65 -14.30 5.13
C LEU A 67 10.32 -14.93 4.77
N GLU A 68 10.29 -15.73 3.72
CA GLU A 68 9.16 -16.57 3.37
C GLU A 68 9.50 -18.03 3.70
N GLY A 69 8.56 -18.73 4.30
CA GLY A 69 8.73 -20.13 4.62
C GLY A 69 7.55 -20.98 4.20
N ARG A 70 7.86 -22.22 3.80
CA ARG A 70 6.84 -23.23 3.48
C ARG A 70 7.22 -24.54 4.13
N PHE A 71 6.30 -25.09 4.92
CA PHE A 71 6.44 -26.42 5.49
C PHE A 71 5.44 -27.38 4.84
N LYS A 72 5.97 -28.37 4.11
CA LYS A 72 5.17 -29.25 3.23
C LYS A 72 4.32 -28.39 2.28
N ASN A 73 3.12 -28.82 2.00
CA ASN A 73 2.13 -28.03 1.24
C ASN A 73 0.99 -27.51 2.13
N THR A 74 1.18 -27.53 3.45
CA THR A 74 0.12 -27.26 4.43
C THR A 74 0.31 -25.97 5.19
N LEU A 75 1.53 -25.49 5.32
CA LEU A 75 1.82 -24.28 6.08
C LEU A 75 2.74 -23.34 5.27
N GLU A 76 2.34 -22.08 5.18
CA GLU A 76 3.19 -20.99 4.68
C GLU A 76 3.28 -19.92 5.75
N TYR A 77 4.38 -19.17 5.79
CA TYR A 77 4.51 -18.03 6.69
C TYR A 77 5.39 -16.96 6.04
N GLU A 78 5.20 -15.74 6.47
CA GLU A 78 5.95 -14.59 6.01
C GLU A 78 6.32 -13.69 7.20
N LEU A 79 7.56 -13.21 7.19
CA LEU A 79 8.03 -12.15 8.06
C LEU A 79 8.74 -11.12 7.20
N GLN A 80 8.24 -9.89 7.17
CA GLN A 80 8.84 -8.78 6.43
C GLN A 80 9.04 -7.56 7.34
N VAL A 81 10.24 -7.00 7.31
CA VAL A 81 10.63 -5.83 8.12
C VAL A 81 11.25 -4.77 7.23
N ASP A 82 10.91 -3.50 7.47
CA ASP A 82 11.56 -2.32 6.88
C ASP A 82 12.39 -1.60 7.93
N PHE A 83 13.70 -1.55 7.72
CA PHE A 83 14.64 -0.95 8.67
C PHE A 83 14.62 0.58 8.65
N VAL A 84 14.11 1.20 7.59
CA VAL A 84 13.98 2.66 7.52
C VAL A 84 12.94 3.11 8.54
N ASP A 85 11.84 2.38 8.65
CA ASP A 85 10.78 2.71 9.58
C ASP A 85 11.10 2.35 11.03
N LEU A 86 11.90 1.31 11.26
CA LEU A 86 12.43 1.05 12.60
C LEU A 86 13.26 2.24 13.13
N ALA A 87 13.99 2.93 12.25
CA ALA A 87 14.71 4.15 12.63
C ALA A 87 13.77 5.33 12.90
N SER A 88 12.71 5.49 12.10
CA SER A 88 11.66 6.50 12.33
C SER A 88 10.91 6.26 13.63
N PHE A 89 10.69 5.02 13.99
CA PHE A 89 10.07 4.61 15.26
C PHE A 89 10.86 5.12 16.48
N ALA A 90 12.18 5.10 16.40
CA ALA A 90 13.04 5.61 17.47
C ALA A 90 12.91 7.12 17.67
N THR A 91 12.51 7.88 16.64
CA THR A 91 12.26 9.33 16.71
C THR A 91 10.82 9.68 17.08
N GLY A 92 9.92 8.68 17.19
CA GLY A 92 8.50 8.89 17.48
C GLY A 92 7.65 9.29 16.27
N GLU A 93 8.25 9.44 15.10
CA GLU A 93 7.52 9.67 13.85
C GLU A 93 7.15 8.34 13.21
N ILE A 94 5.86 8.11 13.01
CA ILE A 94 5.34 6.93 12.31
C ILE A 94 5.01 7.32 10.89
N ASP A 95 5.61 6.64 9.91
CA ASP A 95 5.18 6.71 8.53
C ASP A 95 4.16 5.59 8.27
N PRO A 96 2.86 5.92 8.12
CA PRO A 96 1.83 4.90 7.89
C PRO A 96 1.95 4.20 6.53
N GLU A 97 2.77 4.72 5.61
CA GLU A 97 3.02 4.05 4.33
C GLU A 97 3.99 2.88 4.46
N ASN A 98 4.84 2.89 5.49
CA ASN A 98 5.90 1.93 5.68
C ASN A 98 6.01 1.56 7.17
N PRO A 99 5.19 0.66 7.70
CA PRO A 99 5.34 0.16 9.07
C PRO A 99 6.63 -0.65 9.22
N GLY A 100 7.33 -0.48 10.33
CA GLY A 100 8.58 -1.20 10.60
C GLY A 100 8.43 -2.71 10.51
N LEU A 101 7.36 -3.27 11.09
CA LEU A 101 6.89 -4.61 10.80
C LEU A 101 5.88 -4.55 9.67
N MET A 102 6.24 -5.06 8.51
CA MET A 102 5.36 -5.01 7.35
C MET A 102 4.38 -6.19 7.31
N ASP A 103 4.89 -7.39 7.42
CA ASP A 103 4.07 -8.60 7.37
C ASP A 103 4.64 -9.64 8.37
N ALA A 104 3.77 -10.26 9.18
CA ALA A 104 4.10 -11.34 10.11
C ALA A 104 2.88 -12.24 10.29
N TYR A 105 2.76 -13.26 9.45
CA TYR A 105 1.59 -14.13 9.44
C TYR A 105 1.94 -15.57 9.07
N VAL A 106 0.99 -16.45 9.35
CA VAL A 106 1.00 -17.86 8.98
C VAL A 106 -0.24 -18.16 8.17
N ILE A 107 -0.12 -18.96 7.10
CA ILE A 107 -1.23 -19.47 6.29
C ILE A 107 -1.29 -21.00 6.45
N TYR A 108 -2.40 -21.50 6.95
CA TYR A 108 -2.69 -22.93 7.03
C TYR A 108 -3.60 -23.37 5.87
N LYS A 109 -3.10 -24.31 5.06
CA LYS A 109 -3.79 -24.85 3.87
C LYS A 109 -4.30 -26.29 4.07
N GLY A 110 -4.06 -26.85 5.24
CA GLY A 110 -4.36 -28.26 5.53
C GLY A 110 -5.84 -28.61 5.61
N LEU A 111 -6.76 -27.62 5.65
CA LEU A 111 -8.20 -27.87 5.64
C LEU A 111 -8.74 -28.34 4.27
N GLY A 112 -8.04 -28.04 3.17
CA GLY A 112 -8.40 -28.44 1.81
C GLY A 112 -9.57 -27.67 1.16
N PHE A 113 -10.51 -27.19 1.95
CA PHE A 113 -11.67 -26.44 1.44
C PHE A 113 -11.52 -24.92 1.60
N VAL A 114 -10.66 -24.43 2.48
CA VAL A 114 -10.36 -23.03 2.74
C VAL A 114 -8.95 -22.90 3.27
N ASP A 115 -8.22 -21.85 2.89
CA ASP A 115 -6.96 -21.46 3.46
C ASP A 115 -7.22 -20.44 4.57
N VAL A 116 -6.48 -20.53 5.68
CA VAL A 116 -6.65 -19.67 6.86
C VAL A 116 -5.34 -18.94 7.10
N GLN A 117 -5.36 -17.60 6.96
CA GLN A 117 -4.24 -16.74 7.35
C GLN A 117 -4.50 -16.16 8.74
N MET A 118 -3.48 -16.16 9.60
CA MET A 118 -3.54 -15.53 10.92
C MET A 118 -2.25 -14.76 11.20
N GLY A 119 -2.37 -13.56 11.76
CA GLY A 119 -1.26 -12.69 12.11
C GLY A 119 -1.44 -11.26 11.62
N TYR A 120 -0.33 -10.52 11.55
CA TYR A 120 -0.30 -9.16 11.02
C TYR A 120 0.03 -9.17 9.53
N GLY A 121 -0.82 -8.58 8.71
CA GLY A 121 -0.61 -8.56 7.27
C GLY A 121 -1.59 -7.68 6.53
N LYS A 122 -1.49 -7.69 5.20
CA LYS A 122 -2.35 -6.88 4.33
C LYS A 122 -3.81 -7.33 4.43
N LEU A 123 -4.68 -6.36 4.57
CA LEU A 123 -6.12 -6.55 4.47
C LEU A 123 -6.53 -6.79 3.00
N TYR A 124 -7.29 -7.84 2.75
CA TYR A 124 -7.84 -8.11 1.41
C TYR A 124 -9.02 -7.19 1.13
N TYR A 125 -8.71 -5.93 0.84
CA TYR A 125 -9.69 -4.88 0.56
C TYR A 125 -9.40 -4.21 -0.78
N SER A 126 -8.53 -3.22 -0.83
CA SER A 126 -8.16 -2.49 -2.04
C SER A 126 -7.17 -3.26 -2.91
N ARG A 127 -7.36 -3.27 -4.23
CA ARG A 127 -6.40 -3.85 -5.18
C ARG A 127 -5.01 -3.19 -5.06
N SER A 128 -4.96 -1.86 -5.06
CA SER A 128 -3.71 -1.10 -4.96
C SER A 128 -2.96 -1.35 -3.65
N SER A 129 -3.68 -1.71 -2.58
CA SER A 129 -3.09 -2.14 -1.32
C SER A 129 -2.38 -3.49 -1.43
N LEU A 130 -2.94 -4.41 -2.22
CA LEU A 130 -2.44 -5.77 -2.40
C LEU A 130 -1.26 -5.85 -3.38
N VAL A 131 -1.11 -4.88 -4.30
CA VAL A 131 0.05 -4.83 -5.21
C VAL A 131 1.33 -4.62 -4.40
N PRO A 132 2.34 -5.51 -4.51
CA PRO A 132 3.64 -5.26 -3.90
C PRO A 132 4.27 -4.01 -4.51
N PHE A 133 4.79 -3.13 -3.68
CA PHE A 133 5.32 -1.84 -4.12
C PHE A 133 6.52 -1.97 -5.06
N THR A 134 7.29 -3.01 -4.91
CA THR A 134 8.44 -3.35 -5.79
C THR A 134 8.07 -3.49 -7.26
N TYR A 135 6.80 -3.81 -7.55
CA TYR A 135 6.27 -3.93 -8.93
C TYR A 135 5.63 -2.64 -9.46
N SER A 136 5.68 -1.55 -8.70
CA SER A 136 5.15 -0.26 -9.14
C SER A 136 6.21 0.60 -9.85
N PRO A 137 5.88 1.31 -10.93
CA PRO A 137 6.77 2.29 -11.55
C PRO A 137 6.88 3.59 -10.74
N TYR A 138 6.02 3.79 -9.76
CA TYR A 138 5.96 4.99 -8.93
C TYR A 138 6.79 4.87 -7.66
N TRP A 139 7.17 6.02 -7.10
CA TRP A 139 7.78 6.15 -5.78
C TRP A 139 6.78 6.33 -4.64
N GLN A 140 5.49 6.41 -4.98
CA GLN A 140 4.39 6.50 -4.01
C GLN A 140 3.21 5.64 -4.47
N ARG A 141 2.50 5.08 -3.50
CA ARG A 141 1.20 4.46 -3.76
C ARG A 141 0.16 5.52 -4.10
N THR A 142 -0.97 5.10 -4.63
CA THR A 142 -2.14 5.97 -4.81
C THR A 142 -2.57 6.56 -3.46
N GLN A 143 -3.12 7.79 -3.48
CA GLN A 143 -3.65 8.46 -2.28
C GLN A 143 -4.73 7.61 -1.59
N LEU A 144 -5.50 6.83 -2.35
CA LEU A 144 -6.58 5.98 -1.81
C LEU A 144 -6.09 4.99 -0.75
N VAL A 145 -4.84 4.53 -0.83
CA VAL A 145 -4.30 3.46 0.03
C VAL A 145 -3.13 3.92 0.91
N ARG A 146 -2.95 5.23 1.06
CA ARG A 146 -1.90 5.78 1.92
C ARG A 146 -2.31 5.94 3.40
N GLY A 147 -3.39 5.29 3.80
CA GLY A 147 -3.91 5.36 5.16
C GLY A 147 -4.95 6.44 5.39
N ASN A 148 -5.24 7.29 4.40
CA ASN A 148 -6.20 8.38 4.55
C ASN A 148 -7.63 7.87 4.72
N LEU A 149 -8.04 6.88 3.93
CA LEU A 149 -9.38 6.30 4.00
C LEU A 149 -9.44 5.08 4.92
N PHE A 150 -8.39 4.25 4.93
CA PHE A 150 -8.36 2.98 5.67
C PHE A 150 -6.94 2.49 5.90
N SER A 151 -6.75 1.70 6.96
CA SER A 151 -5.50 0.97 7.20
C SER A 151 -5.30 -0.12 6.14
N ARG A 152 -4.06 -0.34 5.74
CA ARG A 152 -3.69 -1.37 4.75
C ARG A 152 -3.37 -2.72 5.39
N ARG A 153 -2.95 -2.72 6.63
CA ARG A 153 -2.53 -3.88 7.41
C ARG A 153 -3.19 -3.87 8.78
N ASP A 154 -3.38 -5.04 9.32
CA ASP A 154 -3.87 -5.21 10.68
C ASP A 154 -3.57 -6.62 11.19
N VAL A 155 -3.74 -6.85 12.50
CA VAL A 155 -3.70 -8.17 13.12
C VAL A 155 -5.07 -8.81 13.04
N GLY A 156 -5.14 -10.04 12.55
CA GLY A 156 -6.42 -10.74 12.46
C GLY A 156 -6.34 -12.10 11.78
N LEU A 157 -7.50 -12.56 11.37
CA LEU A 157 -7.70 -13.83 10.68
C LEU A 157 -8.41 -13.58 9.36
N THR A 158 -7.91 -14.22 8.29
CA THR A 158 -8.52 -14.20 6.96
C THR A 158 -8.78 -15.62 6.47
N LEU A 159 -9.99 -15.87 6.01
CA LEU A 159 -10.38 -17.04 5.24
C LEU A 159 -10.23 -16.72 3.76
N MET A 160 -9.57 -17.61 3.02
CA MET A 160 -9.28 -17.43 1.60
C MET A 160 -9.76 -18.66 0.83
N LYS A 161 -10.47 -18.44 -0.26
CA LYS A 161 -10.94 -19.51 -1.12
C LYS A 161 -10.92 -19.09 -2.57
N ASP A 162 -10.38 -19.96 -3.43
CA ASP A 162 -10.48 -19.84 -4.86
C ASP A 162 -11.47 -20.87 -5.44
N PHE A 163 -12.20 -20.43 -6.48
CA PHE A 163 -13.18 -21.23 -7.18
C PHE A 163 -12.94 -21.18 -8.68
N TRP A 164 -13.57 -22.10 -9.40
CA TRP A 164 -13.60 -22.10 -10.86
C TRP A 164 -12.21 -21.92 -11.49
N ARG A 165 -11.26 -22.79 -11.11
CA ARG A 165 -9.86 -22.76 -11.59
C ARG A 165 -9.18 -21.40 -11.30
N GLN A 166 -9.37 -20.88 -10.10
CA GLN A 166 -8.81 -19.61 -9.62
C GLN A 166 -9.31 -18.36 -10.37
N ARG A 167 -10.43 -18.45 -11.07
CA ARG A 167 -11.06 -17.28 -11.70
C ARG A 167 -11.83 -16.43 -10.69
N ILE A 168 -12.41 -17.06 -9.68
CA ILE A 168 -13.06 -16.35 -8.57
C ILE A 168 -12.22 -16.59 -7.33
N ASN A 169 -11.84 -15.49 -6.66
CA ASN A 169 -11.14 -15.53 -5.38
C ASN A 169 -11.98 -14.77 -4.36
N ALA A 170 -12.26 -15.40 -3.24
CA ALA A 170 -13.03 -14.81 -2.16
C ALA A 170 -12.20 -14.73 -0.88
N TYR A 171 -12.32 -13.63 -0.18
CA TYR A 171 -11.63 -13.34 1.07
C TYR A 171 -12.64 -12.80 2.08
N ALA A 172 -12.59 -13.33 3.30
CA ALA A 172 -13.38 -12.85 4.43
C ALA A 172 -12.49 -12.83 5.68
N GLY A 173 -12.42 -11.71 6.37
CA GLY A 173 -11.53 -11.55 7.49
C GLY A 173 -12.13 -10.82 8.67
N VAL A 174 -11.58 -11.10 9.84
CA VAL A 174 -11.88 -10.46 11.12
C VAL A 174 -10.58 -9.94 11.71
N TYR A 175 -10.53 -8.66 12.02
CA TYR A 175 -9.31 -7.96 12.41
C TYR A 175 -9.54 -7.10 13.67
N THR A 176 -8.44 -6.67 14.29
CA THR A 176 -8.50 -5.74 15.43
C THR A 176 -9.15 -4.40 15.05
N GLY A 177 -8.94 -3.91 13.82
CA GLY A 177 -9.51 -2.64 13.34
C GLY A 177 -8.72 -1.40 13.74
N LEU A 178 -7.52 -1.57 14.30
CA LEU A 178 -6.63 -0.48 14.71
C LEU A 178 -5.46 -0.26 13.73
N GLY A 179 -5.37 -1.11 12.68
CA GLY A 179 -4.28 -1.05 11.73
C GLY A 179 -2.94 -1.33 12.40
N GLU A 180 -1.96 -0.48 12.14
CA GLU A 180 -0.61 -0.62 12.72
C GLU A 180 -0.56 -0.43 14.24
N LEU A 181 -1.56 0.23 14.82
CA LEU A 181 -1.65 0.39 16.28
C LEU A 181 -1.92 -0.93 16.98
N SER A 182 -2.49 -1.92 16.30
CA SER A 182 -2.70 -3.26 16.85
C SER A 182 -1.40 -3.98 17.25
N LEU A 183 -0.25 -3.51 16.74
CA LEU A 183 1.07 -3.99 17.15
C LEU A 183 1.57 -3.44 18.50
N ARG A 184 0.86 -2.49 19.08
CA ARG A 184 1.30 -1.77 20.30
C ARG A 184 0.63 -2.25 21.59
N GLY A 185 0.11 -3.50 21.62
CA GLY A 185 -0.51 -4.07 22.83
C GLY A 185 -1.97 -3.63 23.01
N ASP A 186 -2.40 -3.46 24.25
CA ASP A 186 -3.80 -3.27 24.65
C ASP A 186 -4.38 -1.90 24.27
N ASN A 187 -4.32 -1.55 22.99
CA ASN A 187 -4.90 -0.30 22.48
C ASN A 187 -6.38 -0.43 22.10
N ASP A 188 -6.97 -1.61 22.22
CA ASP A 188 -8.37 -1.86 21.93
C ASP A 188 -9.21 -1.85 23.21
N ALA A 189 -9.85 -0.71 23.51
CA ALA A 189 -10.68 -0.55 24.69
C ALA A 189 -12.00 -1.35 24.65
N THR A 190 -12.42 -1.87 23.49
CA THR A 190 -13.77 -2.42 23.30
C THR A 190 -13.80 -3.89 22.91
N GLY A 191 -12.72 -4.43 22.38
CA GLY A 191 -12.68 -5.79 21.81
C GLY A 191 -13.61 -5.99 20.60
N GLN A 192 -14.15 -4.92 20.00
CA GLN A 192 -15.01 -5.02 18.82
C GLN A 192 -14.15 -5.15 17.56
N PRO A 193 -14.36 -6.19 16.73
CA PRO A 193 -13.54 -6.41 15.57
C PRO A 193 -13.96 -5.57 14.36
N GLU A 194 -13.05 -5.44 13.41
CA GLU A 194 -13.33 -5.02 12.05
C GLU A 194 -13.57 -6.24 11.15
N TYR A 195 -14.57 -6.16 10.30
CA TYR A 195 -14.89 -7.17 9.29
C TYR A 195 -14.49 -6.66 7.91
N VAL A 196 -13.78 -7.48 7.15
CA VAL A 196 -13.31 -7.13 5.79
C VAL A 196 -13.66 -8.27 4.85
N GLY A 197 -14.21 -7.93 3.68
CA GLY A 197 -14.53 -8.90 2.63
C GLY A 197 -14.12 -8.40 1.25
N ARG A 198 -13.74 -9.36 0.38
CA ARG A 198 -13.41 -9.10 -1.02
C ARG A 198 -13.75 -10.30 -1.88
N VAL A 199 -14.25 -10.05 -3.09
CA VAL A 199 -14.41 -11.06 -4.14
C VAL A 199 -13.81 -10.51 -5.42
N ASP A 200 -12.96 -11.32 -6.08
CA ASP A 200 -12.37 -11.04 -7.37
C ASP A 200 -12.86 -12.02 -8.42
N PHE A 201 -13.20 -11.52 -9.60
CA PHE A 201 -13.33 -12.31 -10.81
C PHE A 201 -12.22 -11.97 -11.78
N ALA A 202 -11.54 -12.99 -12.31
CA ALA A 202 -10.45 -12.85 -13.26
C ALA A 202 -10.61 -13.77 -14.48
N TYR A 203 -10.27 -13.29 -15.66
CA TYR A 203 -10.33 -14.07 -16.89
C TYR A 203 -9.08 -13.77 -17.76
N PRO A 204 -8.54 -14.75 -18.47
CA PRO A 204 -8.96 -16.16 -18.59
C PRO A 204 -8.56 -17.05 -17.42
N THR A 205 -7.67 -16.57 -16.54
CA THR A 205 -7.18 -17.26 -15.35
C THR A 205 -6.91 -16.26 -14.23
N ARG A 206 -6.40 -16.72 -13.08
CA ARG A 206 -6.03 -15.85 -11.96
C ARG A 206 -5.18 -14.67 -12.43
N TYR A 207 -5.61 -13.46 -12.09
CA TYR A 207 -4.86 -12.23 -12.32
C TYR A 207 -3.98 -11.93 -11.09
N ARG A 208 -2.69 -11.77 -11.28
CA ARG A 208 -1.81 -11.39 -10.18
C ARG A 208 -1.98 -9.90 -9.87
N TYR A 209 -1.90 -9.54 -8.60
CA TYR A 209 -1.89 -8.12 -8.19
C TYR A 209 -0.58 -7.45 -8.63
N ARG A 210 -0.56 -6.94 -9.85
CA ARG A 210 0.56 -6.22 -10.48
C ARG A 210 0.04 -5.04 -11.26
N ASP A 211 0.84 -3.96 -11.28
CA ASP A 211 0.51 -2.76 -12.05
C ASP A 211 0.88 -2.90 -13.52
N ILE A 212 1.91 -3.67 -13.84
CA ILE A 212 2.56 -3.70 -15.15
C ILE A 212 2.45 -5.09 -15.78
N ASP A 213 2.15 -5.13 -17.09
CA ASP A 213 2.25 -6.32 -17.91
C ASP A 213 3.70 -6.54 -18.39
N ASP A 214 4.60 -6.86 -17.46
CA ASP A 214 6.01 -7.13 -17.72
C ASP A 214 6.26 -8.42 -18.54
N LYS A 215 5.28 -9.31 -18.57
CA LYS A 215 5.33 -10.56 -19.32
C LYS A 215 4.88 -10.41 -20.76
N VAL A 216 4.34 -9.23 -21.12
CA VAL A 216 3.78 -8.96 -22.45
C VAL A 216 2.75 -10.02 -22.82
N SER A 217 1.69 -10.08 -22.01
CA SER A 217 0.64 -11.10 -22.07
C SER A 217 0.05 -11.20 -23.48
N PRO A 218 0.16 -12.34 -24.18
CA PRO A 218 -0.31 -12.49 -25.56
C PRO A 218 -1.83 -12.58 -25.65
N ILE A 219 -2.50 -12.81 -24.53
CA ILE A 219 -3.95 -12.94 -24.42
C ILE A 219 -4.45 -11.83 -23.49
N PRO A 220 -5.56 -11.15 -23.83
CA PRO A 220 -6.16 -10.18 -22.94
C PRO A 220 -6.53 -10.81 -21.59
N MET A 221 -6.10 -10.19 -20.52
CA MET A 221 -6.44 -10.59 -19.14
C MET A 221 -7.14 -9.44 -18.46
N PHE A 222 -8.18 -9.76 -17.69
CA PHE A 222 -8.86 -8.77 -16.87
C PHE A 222 -9.24 -9.32 -15.49
N GLN A 223 -9.41 -8.41 -14.56
CA GLN A 223 -9.91 -8.66 -13.21
C GLN A 223 -10.90 -7.57 -12.84
N ILE A 224 -11.97 -7.97 -12.15
CA ILE A 224 -12.90 -7.07 -11.49
C ILE A 224 -12.99 -7.52 -10.04
N GLY A 225 -12.89 -6.58 -9.10
CA GLY A 225 -13.00 -6.82 -7.67
C GLY A 225 -14.08 -5.96 -7.04
N ALA A 226 -14.76 -6.52 -6.04
CA ALA A 226 -15.64 -5.79 -5.13
C ALA A 226 -15.24 -6.09 -3.70
N ASN A 227 -15.31 -5.08 -2.85
CA ASN A 227 -14.83 -5.17 -1.47
C ASN A 227 -15.66 -4.34 -0.51
N GLY A 228 -15.60 -4.70 0.78
CA GLY A 228 -16.29 -4.01 1.85
C GLY A 228 -15.58 -4.17 3.19
N ARG A 229 -15.77 -3.18 4.07
CA ARG A 229 -15.30 -3.17 5.46
C ARG A 229 -16.37 -2.60 6.36
N TYR A 230 -16.42 -3.12 7.57
CA TYR A 230 -17.30 -2.61 8.63
C TYR A 230 -16.59 -2.63 9.97
N MET A 231 -16.70 -1.53 10.70
CA MET A 231 -16.22 -1.43 12.06
C MET A 231 -17.13 -0.47 12.88
N ASN A 232 -17.33 -0.78 14.14
CA ASN A 232 -18.01 0.12 15.10
C ASN A 232 -17.25 0.10 16.41
N LYS A 233 -16.39 1.08 16.63
CA LYS A 233 -15.63 1.22 17.88
C LYS A 233 -15.00 2.60 18.04
N PRO A 234 -14.71 3.02 19.30
CA PRO A 234 -13.84 4.15 19.55
C PRO A 234 -12.43 3.86 19.07
N LEU A 235 -11.73 4.92 18.69
CA LEU A 235 -10.31 4.88 18.38
C LEU A 235 -9.48 5.18 19.62
N PRO A 236 -8.23 4.69 19.70
CA PRO A 236 -7.31 5.06 20.75
C PRO A 236 -7.11 6.57 20.82
N GLU A 237 -6.74 7.05 22.01
CA GLU A 237 -6.49 8.48 22.26
C GLU A 237 -5.52 9.08 21.24
N GLY A 238 -5.84 10.27 20.75
CA GLY A 238 -5.06 10.97 19.73
C GLY A 238 -5.24 10.44 18.30
N ARG A 239 -6.20 9.54 18.07
CA ARG A 239 -6.54 8.99 16.74
C ARG A 239 -7.93 9.41 16.30
N SER A 240 -8.11 9.48 15.00
CA SER A 240 -9.38 9.85 14.37
C SER A 240 -9.46 9.29 12.95
N PHE A 241 -10.63 9.37 12.31
CA PHE A 241 -10.81 9.11 10.89
C PHE A 241 -11.30 10.36 10.17
N PRO A 242 -10.86 10.60 8.99
CA PRO A 242 -9.80 9.92 8.21
C PRO A 242 -8.47 9.92 8.98
N ALA A 243 -7.78 8.79 8.95
CA ALA A 243 -6.80 8.42 9.97
C ALA A 243 -5.56 9.30 10.10
N TYR A 244 -5.11 9.96 9.03
CA TYR A 244 -3.75 10.48 8.99
C TYR A 244 -3.62 11.93 8.55
N SER A 245 -4.71 12.57 8.25
CA SER A 245 -4.72 13.94 7.75
C SER A 245 -5.24 14.93 8.79
N THR A 246 -4.80 14.76 9.99
CA THR A 246 -5.33 15.43 11.17
C THR A 246 -5.26 16.96 11.17
N GLY A 247 -4.44 17.57 10.32
CA GLY A 247 -4.36 19.03 10.18
C GLY A 247 -4.96 19.55 8.89
N GLU A 248 -4.96 18.72 7.83
CA GLU A 248 -5.22 19.18 6.47
C GLU A 248 -6.72 19.25 6.13
N PHE A 249 -7.57 18.46 6.80
CA PHE A 249 -8.96 18.28 6.39
C PHE A 249 -9.99 18.67 7.46
N GLY A 250 -9.56 19.13 8.61
CA GLY A 250 -10.41 19.74 9.65
C GLY A 250 -11.39 18.83 10.38
N LEU A 251 -11.73 17.68 9.82
CA LEU A 251 -12.69 16.73 10.35
C LEU A 251 -11.99 15.54 11.00
N LYS A 252 -12.38 15.24 12.26
CA LYS A 252 -11.86 14.11 13.01
C LYS A 252 -13.01 13.39 13.68
N ILE A 253 -13.17 12.11 13.41
CA ILE A 253 -14.17 11.27 14.05
C ILE A 253 -13.45 10.21 14.88
N ILE A 254 -13.72 10.21 16.16
CA ILE A 254 -13.03 9.38 17.15
C ILE A 254 -13.81 8.15 17.57
N ASN A 255 -15.12 8.10 17.30
CA ASN A 255 -15.97 6.97 17.66
C ASN A 255 -17.14 6.85 16.69
N GLY A 256 -17.62 5.63 16.44
CA GLY A 256 -18.83 5.38 15.67
C GLY A 256 -18.67 4.29 14.62
N GLU A 257 -19.75 4.11 13.88
CA GLU A 257 -19.82 3.14 12.80
C GLU A 257 -19.06 3.63 11.56
N ARG A 258 -18.37 2.72 10.91
CA ARG A 258 -17.66 2.96 9.64
C ARG A 258 -17.95 1.85 8.66
N TYR A 259 -18.40 2.24 7.48
CA TYR A 259 -18.63 1.38 6.35
C TYR A 259 -17.74 1.84 5.21
N ALA A 260 -16.84 1.02 4.74
CA ALA A 260 -16.11 1.29 3.51
C ALA A 260 -16.43 0.23 2.48
N TYR A 261 -16.63 0.64 1.25
CA TYR A 261 -16.84 -0.25 0.11
C TYR A 261 -16.16 0.30 -1.13
N GLY A 262 -15.85 -0.59 -2.04
CA GLY A 262 -15.17 -0.21 -3.26
C GLY A 262 -15.24 -1.25 -4.33
N MET A 263 -14.84 -0.83 -5.51
CA MET A 263 -14.70 -1.67 -6.69
C MET A 263 -13.39 -1.35 -7.38
N ASP A 264 -12.84 -2.35 -8.05
CA ASP A 264 -11.67 -2.17 -8.88
C ASP A 264 -11.74 -3.00 -10.15
N ALA A 265 -11.02 -2.55 -11.17
CA ALA A 265 -10.84 -3.25 -12.42
C ALA A 265 -9.39 -3.16 -12.85
N ALA A 266 -8.88 -4.21 -13.49
CA ALA A 266 -7.57 -4.24 -14.09
C ALA A 266 -7.58 -5.00 -15.40
N PHE A 267 -6.75 -4.55 -16.33
CA PHE A 267 -6.59 -5.12 -17.67
C PHE A 267 -5.12 -5.21 -18.05
N GLN A 268 -4.73 -6.28 -18.77
CA GLN A 268 -3.39 -6.46 -19.33
C GLN A 268 -3.46 -7.09 -20.71
N PHE A 269 -2.67 -6.56 -21.65
CA PHE A 269 -2.53 -7.13 -22.96
C PHE A 269 -1.32 -6.53 -23.69
N MET A 270 -0.43 -7.36 -24.23
CA MET A 270 0.72 -6.98 -25.07
C MET A 270 1.61 -5.86 -24.50
N GLY A 271 1.85 -5.90 -23.19
CA GLY A 271 2.64 -4.89 -22.47
C GLY A 271 1.83 -3.67 -22.01
N PHE A 272 0.62 -3.50 -22.51
CA PHE A 272 -0.31 -2.49 -22.01
C PHE A 272 -1.03 -2.99 -20.74
N SER A 273 -1.19 -2.12 -19.76
CA SER A 273 -2.02 -2.38 -18.58
C SER A 273 -2.79 -1.15 -18.15
N ALA A 274 -4.00 -1.38 -17.69
CA ALA A 274 -4.89 -0.36 -17.18
C ALA A 274 -5.47 -0.78 -15.84
N GLN A 275 -5.70 0.19 -14.95
CA GLN A 275 -6.32 -0.04 -13.65
C GLN A 275 -7.27 1.11 -13.35
N PHE A 276 -8.36 0.75 -12.68
CA PHE A 276 -9.31 1.66 -12.08
C PHE A 276 -9.66 1.17 -10.69
N GLU A 277 -9.79 2.08 -9.75
CA GLU A 277 -10.20 1.76 -8.37
C GLU A 277 -11.00 2.93 -7.81
N ILE A 278 -12.10 2.63 -7.12
CA ILE A 278 -12.96 3.60 -6.44
C ILE A 278 -13.32 3.07 -5.05
N HIS A 279 -13.28 3.95 -4.06
CA HIS A 279 -13.67 3.67 -2.68
C HIS A 279 -14.54 4.78 -2.12
N GLN A 280 -15.49 4.35 -1.30
CA GLN A 280 -16.35 5.21 -0.50
C GLN A 280 -16.25 4.79 0.96
N LEU A 281 -16.11 5.73 1.86
CA LEU A 281 -16.16 5.57 3.30
C LEU A 281 -17.32 6.39 3.86
N LEU A 282 -18.19 5.74 4.60
CA LEU A 282 -19.30 6.34 5.35
C LEU A 282 -18.98 6.22 6.83
N ILE A 283 -19.05 7.33 7.55
CA ILE A 283 -18.76 7.40 8.96
C ILE A 283 -19.98 8.00 9.67
N ARG A 284 -20.53 7.27 10.63
CA ARG A 284 -21.60 7.72 11.51
C ARG A 284 -21.04 7.87 12.92
N PRO A 285 -20.75 9.07 13.38
CA PRO A 285 -20.35 9.30 14.78
C PRO A 285 -21.40 8.78 15.74
N GLN A 286 -20.99 8.24 16.87
CA GLN A 286 -21.90 7.74 17.90
C GLN A 286 -22.59 8.88 18.65
N TRP A 287 -21.83 9.95 18.90
CA TRP A 287 -22.26 11.17 19.59
C TRP A 287 -21.74 12.39 18.84
N GLU A 288 -22.36 13.55 19.02
CA GLU A 288 -21.87 14.80 18.42
C GLU A 288 -20.43 15.11 18.84
N ASP A 289 -20.08 14.84 20.10
CA ASP A 289 -18.74 15.05 20.65
C ASP A 289 -17.68 14.09 20.07
N ASP A 290 -18.10 13.00 19.42
CA ASP A 290 -17.21 12.06 18.73
C ASP A 290 -16.67 12.59 17.40
N ALA A 291 -17.23 13.72 16.93
CA ALA A 291 -16.79 14.41 15.73
C ALA A 291 -16.18 15.76 16.11
N LEU A 292 -14.89 15.90 15.88
CA LEU A 292 -14.17 17.15 16.12
C LEU A 292 -14.10 17.96 14.81
N PHE A 293 -14.80 19.09 14.77
CA PHE A 293 -14.87 19.97 13.60
C PHE A 293 -14.16 21.29 13.84
N GLN A 294 -13.55 21.82 12.79
CA GLN A 294 -13.20 23.24 12.74
C GLN A 294 -14.30 23.99 12.00
N GLY A 295 -15.31 24.49 12.73
CA GLY A 295 -16.33 25.37 12.19
C GLY A 295 -17.53 24.68 11.52
N PHE A 296 -17.67 23.37 11.64
CA PHE A 296 -18.82 22.62 11.15
C PHE A 296 -19.54 21.89 12.28
N THR A 297 -20.83 21.70 12.17
CA THR A 297 -21.66 20.91 13.09
C THR A 297 -22.27 19.72 12.37
N LEU A 298 -22.55 18.63 13.09
CA LEU A 298 -23.25 17.46 12.51
C LEU A 298 -24.65 17.77 11.98
N ASP A 299 -25.27 18.86 12.48
CA ASP A 299 -26.56 19.36 12.01
C ASP A 299 -26.56 19.74 10.51
N GLN A 300 -25.37 19.99 9.95
CA GLN A 300 -25.20 20.29 8.53
C GLN A 300 -25.15 19.05 7.65
N THR A 301 -25.23 17.86 8.26
CA THR A 301 -25.21 16.57 7.61
C THR A 301 -26.49 15.80 7.92
N ASP A 302 -26.68 14.66 7.27
CA ASP A 302 -27.70 13.67 7.64
C ASP A 302 -27.22 12.73 8.78
N GLY A 303 -26.26 13.17 9.57
CA GLY A 303 -25.59 12.38 10.61
C GLY A 303 -24.53 11.41 10.06
N ILE A 304 -24.19 11.51 8.78
CA ILE A 304 -23.19 10.67 8.11
C ILE A 304 -22.17 11.59 7.44
N VAL A 305 -20.89 11.33 7.71
CA VAL A 305 -19.79 11.98 7.01
C VAL A 305 -19.27 11.02 5.94
N ARG A 306 -19.04 11.55 4.75
CA ARG A 306 -18.58 10.79 3.59
C ARG A 306 -17.18 11.20 3.21
N ALA A 307 -16.35 10.18 2.96
CA ALA A 307 -15.04 10.35 2.35
C ALA A 307 -14.91 9.33 1.22
N GLY A 308 -14.12 9.64 0.21
CA GLY A 308 -13.96 8.70 -0.88
C GLY A 308 -12.98 9.18 -1.93
N GLY A 309 -12.84 8.43 -2.99
CA GLY A 309 -12.00 8.81 -4.09
C GLY A 309 -11.85 7.70 -5.12
N TYR A 310 -11.21 8.05 -6.22
CA TYR A 310 -10.92 7.10 -7.28
C TYR A 310 -9.53 7.34 -7.87
N MET A 311 -9.03 6.33 -8.55
CA MET A 311 -7.82 6.43 -9.34
C MET A 311 -7.97 5.70 -10.66
N THR A 312 -7.30 6.22 -11.69
CA THR A 312 -7.09 5.57 -12.98
C THR A 312 -5.62 5.57 -13.29
N GLN A 313 -5.09 4.42 -13.70
CA GLN A 313 -3.69 4.28 -14.07
C GLN A 313 -3.57 3.51 -15.39
N LEU A 314 -2.77 4.05 -16.31
CA LEU A 314 -2.42 3.43 -17.59
C LEU A 314 -0.91 3.23 -17.64
N ASN A 315 -0.49 2.05 -18.09
CA ASN A 315 0.92 1.72 -18.22
C ASN A 315 1.19 1.04 -19.56
N TYR A 316 2.39 1.24 -20.05
CA TYR A 316 2.92 0.50 -21.20
C TYR A 316 4.35 0.06 -20.94
N PHE A 317 4.60 -1.24 -21.04
CA PHE A 317 5.93 -1.82 -20.97
C PHE A 317 6.48 -2.07 -22.38
N HIS A 318 7.48 -1.29 -22.77
CA HIS A 318 8.18 -1.49 -24.02
C HIS A 318 9.32 -2.51 -23.83
N LYS A 319 9.09 -3.76 -24.25
CA LYS A 319 9.99 -4.90 -24.00
C LYS A 319 11.41 -4.70 -24.53
N ALA A 320 11.57 -4.20 -25.76
CA ALA A 320 12.89 -4.02 -26.37
C ALA A 320 13.72 -2.94 -25.66
N TRP A 321 13.09 -1.89 -25.17
CA TRP A 321 13.76 -0.82 -24.42
C TRP A 321 13.78 -1.07 -22.93
N LYS A 322 13.14 -2.15 -22.44
CA LYS A 322 13.01 -2.46 -21.01
C LYS A 322 12.46 -1.28 -20.20
N THR A 323 11.58 -0.51 -20.78
CA THR A 323 11.11 0.77 -20.22
C THR A 323 9.61 0.71 -19.98
N ILE A 324 9.20 1.19 -18.81
CA ILE A 324 7.80 1.35 -18.41
C ILE A 324 7.43 2.82 -18.49
N TYR A 325 6.35 3.12 -19.19
CA TYR A 325 5.70 4.42 -19.25
C TYR A 325 4.40 4.32 -18.44
N SER A 326 4.13 5.27 -17.59
CA SER A 326 2.95 5.23 -16.74
C SER A 326 2.38 6.63 -16.52
N VAL A 327 1.05 6.70 -16.54
CA VAL A 327 0.29 7.90 -16.15
C VAL A 327 -0.80 7.47 -15.17
N ARG A 328 -1.01 8.26 -14.10
CA ARG A 328 -2.02 8.02 -13.08
C ARG A 328 -2.70 9.33 -12.71
N PHE A 329 -4.02 9.30 -12.76
CA PHE A 329 -4.88 10.36 -12.22
C PHE A 329 -5.57 9.84 -10.96
N GLU A 330 -5.66 10.69 -9.96
CA GLU A 330 -6.23 10.38 -8.64
C GLU A 330 -7.07 11.54 -8.16
N GLU A 331 -8.21 11.22 -7.57
CA GLU A 331 -9.04 12.18 -6.84
C GLU A 331 -9.37 11.59 -5.46
N LEU A 332 -9.25 12.42 -4.45
CA LEU A 332 -9.52 12.07 -3.07
C LEU A 332 -10.26 13.20 -2.38
N ASP A 333 -11.44 12.87 -1.87
CA ASP A 333 -12.24 13.69 -0.97
C ASP A 333 -12.25 13.01 0.40
N LEU A 334 -11.80 13.71 1.43
CA LEU A 334 -11.79 13.19 2.80
C LEU A 334 -12.88 13.77 3.68
N ASN A 335 -13.66 14.70 3.17
CA ASN A 335 -14.69 15.39 3.95
C ASN A 335 -15.71 16.06 3.06
N ASP A 336 -16.91 15.51 2.98
CA ASP A 336 -18.03 16.05 2.21
C ASP A 336 -18.65 17.34 2.80
N LEU A 337 -18.16 17.82 3.94
CA LEU A 337 -18.58 19.07 4.58
C LEU A 337 -17.75 20.27 4.10
N VAL A 338 -16.56 20.03 3.59
CA VAL A 338 -15.65 21.07 3.07
C VAL A 338 -15.62 20.95 1.54
N PRO A 339 -15.92 22.01 0.81
CA PRO A 339 -15.78 21.98 -0.65
C PRO A 339 -14.34 21.71 -1.07
N GLY A 340 -14.17 20.86 -2.06
CA GLY A 340 -12.90 20.65 -2.74
C GLY A 340 -12.28 19.29 -2.52
N ASN A 341 -11.69 18.80 -3.60
CA ASN A 341 -11.07 17.48 -3.68
C ASN A 341 -9.58 17.61 -4.02
N SER A 342 -8.76 16.74 -3.46
CA SER A 342 -7.36 16.64 -3.86
C SER A 342 -7.26 15.86 -5.18
N GLN A 343 -6.96 16.56 -6.26
CA GLN A 343 -6.74 15.97 -7.59
C GLN A 343 -5.24 15.95 -7.91
N ARG A 344 -4.73 14.81 -8.35
CA ARG A 344 -3.32 14.63 -8.71
C ARG A 344 -3.15 13.92 -10.04
N LEU A 345 -2.24 14.45 -10.85
CA LEU A 345 -1.72 13.80 -12.04
C LEU A 345 -0.29 13.33 -11.75
N SER A 346 -0.01 12.06 -12.00
CA SER A 346 1.34 11.48 -11.85
C SER A 346 1.80 10.86 -13.16
N ILE A 347 3.05 11.12 -13.53
CA ILE A 347 3.73 10.49 -14.66
C ILE A 347 4.95 9.75 -14.14
N ALA A 348 5.17 8.54 -14.59
CA ALA A 348 6.36 7.77 -14.25
C ALA A 348 7.02 7.16 -15.48
N LEU A 349 8.35 7.14 -15.45
CA LEU A 349 9.21 6.46 -16.40
C LEU A 349 10.14 5.55 -15.60
N ALA A 350 10.18 4.26 -15.89
CA ALA A 350 11.08 3.34 -15.22
C ALA A 350 11.87 2.50 -16.22
N TYR A 351 13.17 2.43 -16.06
CA TYR A 351 14.07 1.59 -16.85
C TYR A 351 14.51 0.39 -16.04
N GLN A 352 14.31 -0.81 -16.60
CA GLN A 352 14.63 -2.09 -15.96
C GLN A 352 16.03 -2.57 -16.39
N PHE A 353 16.98 -2.62 -15.47
CA PHE A 353 18.27 -3.31 -15.69
C PHE A 353 18.07 -4.83 -15.60
N LYS A 354 17.38 -5.30 -14.56
CA LYS A 354 17.08 -6.70 -14.29
C LYS A 354 15.62 -6.86 -13.83
N GLY A 355 14.67 -6.63 -14.75
CA GLY A 355 13.25 -6.64 -14.41
C GLY A 355 12.95 -5.71 -13.24
N PHE A 356 12.08 -6.15 -12.32
CA PHE A 356 11.77 -5.40 -11.09
C PHE A 356 12.85 -5.53 -9.99
N ASP A 357 13.83 -6.41 -10.18
CA ASP A 357 14.93 -6.55 -9.21
C ASP A 357 15.88 -5.35 -9.24
N SER A 358 16.02 -4.68 -10.39
CA SER A 358 16.86 -3.48 -10.50
C SER A 358 16.27 -2.50 -11.50
N MET A 359 15.81 -1.35 -11.01
CA MET A 359 15.18 -0.30 -11.82
C MET A 359 15.66 1.09 -11.41
N VAL A 360 15.84 1.97 -12.40
CA VAL A 360 15.84 3.42 -12.19
C VAL A 360 14.45 3.93 -12.50
N LYS A 361 13.89 4.74 -11.60
CA LYS A 361 12.55 5.31 -11.73
C LYS A 361 12.64 6.83 -11.70
N PHE A 362 11.95 7.48 -12.63
CA PHE A 362 11.62 8.89 -12.60
C PHE A 362 10.11 9.02 -12.35
N GLN A 363 9.72 9.90 -11.46
CA GLN A 363 8.31 10.24 -11.21
C GLN A 363 8.18 11.77 -11.13
N TYR A 364 7.21 12.28 -11.84
CA TYR A 364 6.68 13.62 -11.68
C TYR A 364 5.22 13.51 -11.22
N PHE A 365 4.80 14.37 -10.31
CA PHE A 365 3.39 14.55 -10.05
C PHE A 365 3.04 16.02 -9.75
N SER A 366 1.84 16.38 -10.13
CA SER A 366 1.26 17.69 -9.98
C SER A 366 -0.07 17.60 -9.24
N ILE A 367 -0.29 18.52 -8.33
CA ILE A 367 -1.56 18.76 -7.68
C ILE A 367 -2.35 19.69 -8.58
N LEU A 368 -3.46 19.20 -9.13
CA LEU A 368 -4.28 19.94 -10.09
C LEU A 368 -5.31 20.80 -9.38
N SER A 369 -5.92 20.28 -8.32
CA SER A 369 -6.90 20.96 -7.50
C SER A 369 -6.74 20.50 -6.05
N GLU A 370 -6.80 21.45 -5.13
CA GLU A 370 -6.73 21.20 -3.71
C GLU A 370 -7.43 22.37 -2.99
N GLU A 371 -8.68 22.15 -2.63
CA GLU A 371 -9.44 23.07 -1.80
C GLU A 371 -9.62 22.40 -0.42
N VAL A 372 -8.63 22.58 0.44
CA VAL A 372 -8.61 22.02 1.79
C VAL A 372 -8.31 23.13 2.78
N ILE A 373 -8.68 22.94 4.04
CA ILE A 373 -8.52 23.93 5.12
C ILE A 373 -7.03 24.26 5.33
N ASP A 374 -6.14 23.28 5.20
CA ASP A 374 -4.68 23.48 5.29
C ASP A 374 -4.00 22.86 4.06
N PRO A 375 -3.95 23.60 2.94
CA PRO A 375 -3.42 23.09 1.68
C PRO A 375 -1.94 22.77 1.77
N LEU A 376 -1.50 21.80 0.96
CA LEU A 376 -0.08 21.48 0.83
C LEU A 376 0.72 22.71 0.38
N ARG A 377 1.92 22.85 0.93
CA ARG A 377 2.81 23.98 0.67
C ARG A 377 3.55 23.89 -0.66
N TRP A 378 3.33 22.82 -1.43
CA TRP A 378 3.97 22.57 -2.72
C TRP A 378 2.95 22.06 -3.74
N THR A 379 3.18 22.33 -5.02
CA THR A 379 2.25 22.00 -6.12
C THR A 379 2.77 20.88 -7.01
N GLU A 380 4.08 20.74 -7.12
CA GLU A 380 4.71 19.76 -8.01
C GLU A 380 5.86 19.05 -7.28
N GLN A 381 6.13 17.83 -7.69
CA GLN A 381 7.22 17.05 -7.14
C GLN A 381 7.89 16.18 -8.20
N PHE A 382 9.21 16.21 -8.23
CA PHE A 382 10.06 15.36 -9.06
C PHE A 382 10.81 14.39 -8.16
N ARG A 383 10.88 13.14 -8.59
CA ARG A 383 11.68 12.11 -7.94
C ARG A 383 12.44 11.31 -8.97
N ILE A 384 13.71 11.09 -8.74
CA ILE A 384 14.53 10.18 -9.51
C ILE A 384 15.35 9.31 -8.56
N GLY A 385 15.39 8.02 -8.80
CA GLY A 385 16.10 7.13 -7.90
C GLY A 385 16.24 5.70 -8.41
N TRP A 386 16.82 4.86 -7.58
CA TRP A 386 17.13 3.48 -7.90
C TRP A 386 16.53 2.56 -6.85
N GLN A 387 15.94 1.48 -7.35
CA GLN A 387 15.47 0.34 -6.59
C GLN A 387 16.33 -0.88 -6.94
N TYR A 388 16.77 -1.59 -5.91
CA TYR A 388 17.47 -2.85 -6.04
C TYR A 388 16.89 -3.87 -5.07
N ASN A 389 16.44 -5.03 -5.59
CA ASN A 389 15.94 -6.16 -4.82
C ASN A 389 16.82 -7.38 -5.10
N PHE A 390 16.99 -8.21 -4.10
CA PHE A 390 17.68 -9.51 -4.20
C PHE A 390 16.77 -10.63 -3.68
N LYS A 391 16.95 -11.81 -4.24
CA LYS A 391 16.26 -13.02 -3.85
C LYS A 391 17.27 -14.15 -3.73
#